data_180a5e2a531ca6689fbbc1fa35a0ab9f
#
_entry.id   180a5e2a531ca6689fbbc1fa35a0ab9f
#
_cell.length_a   1.000
_cell.length_b   1.000
_cell.length_c   1.000
_cell.angle_alpha   90.00
_cell.angle_beta   90.00
_cell.angle_gamma   90.00
#
_symmetry.space_group_name_H-M   'P 1'
#
loop_
_entity.id
_entity.type
_entity.pdbx_description
1 polymer ?
#
loop_
_entity_poly.entity_id
_entity_poly.type
_entity_poly.pdbx_seq_one_letter_code
_entity_poly.pdbx_strand_id
1 'polypeptide(L)'
;MDLLAVDAQQSVTKLEKDSGIKNILTAIKSLLDKEAIFVKEELKRTYKPKTEARVRLAGTADEKQLHILFDILSRAPKQLALLMKYVEYSGILGTGTPKEVSKKELLQRANVAPSVLNGLVDKKIFEIYYHEIGRLNKQEKEVVELNALNEFQQRAHDEIVQSFQEKNVCLLHGVTSSGKTEVYIHLIEETIRQGKQVLYLLPEIALTTQITERLQRVFGARLGIYHSKFPDAERVEIWRKQLGENGYDIILGVRSSVFLPFRNLGLVIVDEEHENTY
;
A
#
# COMPACT_ATOMS: atom_id res chain seq x y z
N MET A 1 -34.60 24.25 16.91
CA MET A 1 -34.33 23.81 18.29
C MET A 1 -34.96 22.46 18.60
N ASP A 2 -36.16 22.18 18.09
CA ASP A 2 -36.87 20.93 18.39
C ASP A 2 -36.21 19.66 17.82
N LEU A 3 -35.30 19.79 16.84
CA LEU A 3 -34.54 18.69 16.27
C LEU A 3 -33.29 18.28 17.09
N LEU A 4 -32.89 19.13 18.05
CA LEU A 4 -31.81 18.85 18.99
C LEU A 4 -32.43 18.64 20.38
N ALA A 5 -32.92 17.41 20.62
CA ALA A 5 -33.29 17.07 22.00
C ALA A 5 -32.04 17.13 22.89
N VAL A 6 -32.18 17.58 24.11
CA VAL A 6 -31.12 17.58 25.12
C VAL A 6 -30.55 16.15 25.17
N ASP A 7 -29.23 16.00 24.95
CA ASP A 7 -28.49 14.74 24.87
C ASP A 7 -28.58 13.94 23.57
N ALA A 8 -29.25 14.38 22.52
CA ALA A 8 -29.27 13.66 21.24
C ALA A 8 -28.07 14.01 20.37
N GLN A 9 -27.19 13.06 20.12
CA GLN A 9 -26.15 13.17 19.10
C GLN A 9 -26.75 12.96 17.71
N GLN A 10 -26.63 13.95 16.83
CA GLN A 10 -27.08 13.83 15.45
C GLN A 10 -25.96 14.23 14.48
N SER A 11 -25.86 13.51 13.35
CA SER A 11 -24.89 13.89 12.33
C SER A 11 -25.35 15.16 11.60
N VAL A 12 -24.39 16.02 11.21
CA VAL A 12 -24.64 17.24 10.44
C VAL A 12 -25.45 16.95 9.18
N THR A 13 -25.12 15.85 8.47
CA THR A 13 -25.81 15.42 7.25
C THR A 13 -27.29 15.05 7.51
N LYS A 14 -27.59 14.45 8.66
CA LYS A 14 -28.95 14.13 9.06
C LYS A 14 -29.74 15.37 9.43
N LEU A 15 -29.12 16.30 10.18
CA LEU A 15 -29.71 17.58 10.52
C LEU A 15 -30.03 18.43 9.28
N GLU A 16 -29.15 18.43 8.29
CA GLU A 16 -29.37 19.13 7.01
C GLU A 16 -30.60 18.58 6.26
N LYS A 17 -30.74 17.25 6.23
CA LYS A 17 -31.85 16.59 5.58
C LYS A 17 -33.17 16.78 6.31
N ASP A 18 -33.17 16.69 7.63
CA ASP A 18 -34.38 16.74 8.47
C ASP A 18 -34.86 18.18 8.69
N SER A 19 -33.95 19.16 8.70
CA SER A 19 -34.30 20.57 8.88
C SER A 19 -34.74 21.27 7.59
N GLY A 20 -34.33 20.76 6.42
CA GLY A 20 -34.53 21.44 5.13
C GLY A 20 -33.79 22.76 4.97
N ILE A 21 -32.91 23.13 5.88
CA ILE A 21 -32.19 24.40 5.88
C ILE A 21 -31.01 24.32 4.91
N LYS A 22 -31.06 25.10 3.84
CA LYS A 22 -29.89 25.29 2.96
C LYS A 22 -28.79 26.01 3.75
N ASN A 23 -27.57 25.49 3.74
CA ASN A 23 -26.42 26.02 4.48
C ASN A 23 -26.50 25.83 6.02
N ILE A 24 -26.88 24.66 6.49
CA ILE A 24 -26.98 24.35 7.91
C ILE A 24 -25.67 24.62 8.68
N LEU A 25 -24.51 24.57 8.02
CA LEU A 25 -23.21 24.84 8.64
C LEU A 25 -23.10 26.24 9.25
N THR A 26 -23.73 27.24 8.62
CA THR A 26 -23.77 28.60 9.17
C THR A 26 -24.61 28.69 10.46
N ALA A 27 -25.74 27.96 10.48
CA ALA A 27 -26.57 27.89 11.69
C ALA A 27 -25.85 27.13 12.81
N ILE A 28 -25.18 26.01 12.49
CA ILE A 28 -24.36 25.24 13.43
C ILE A 28 -23.25 26.11 13.99
N LYS A 29 -22.53 26.88 13.17
CA LYS A 29 -21.48 27.78 13.62
C LYS A 29 -22.02 28.84 14.59
N SER A 30 -23.14 29.45 14.27
CA SER A 30 -23.79 30.43 15.16
C SER A 30 -24.25 29.84 16.51
N LEU A 31 -24.66 28.56 16.52
CA LEU A 31 -25.01 27.86 17.75
C LEU A 31 -23.79 27.44 18.57
N LEU A 32 -22.67 27.11 17.89
CA LEU A 32 -21.37 26.86 18.52
C LEU A 32 -20.82 28.14 19.17
N ASP A 33 -20.87 29.29 18.48
CA ASP A 33 -20.41 30.58 18.98
C ASP A 33 -21.24 31.05 20.20
N LYS A 34 -22.47 30.56 20.32
CA LYS A 34 -23.37 30.80 21.46
C LYS A 34 -23.29 29.72 22.55
N GLU A 35 -22.36 28.80 22.43
CA GLU A 35 -22.21 27.65 23.35
C GLU A 35 -23.48 26.80 23.54
N ALA A 36 -24.43 26.88 22.60
CA ALA A 36 -25.69 26.17 22.66
C ALA A 36 -25.58 24.70 22.23
N ILE A 37 -24.52 24.38 21.52
CA ILE A 37 -24.21 23.02 21.06
C ILE A 37 -22.71 22.76 21.11
N PHE A 38 -22.34 21.47 21.15
CA PHE A 38 -20.95 21.02 21.00
C PHE A 38 -20.85 20.13 19.76
N VAL A 39 -19.78 20.29 19.02
CA VAL A 39 -19.44 19.36 17.91
C VAL A 39 -18.45 18.34 18.42
N LYS A 40 -18.82 17.07 18.34
CA LYS A 40 -17.93 15.95 18.57
C LYS A 40 -17.55 15.35 17.23
N GLU A 41 -16.28 15.44 16.88
CA GLU A 41 -15.76 14.80 15.68
C GLU A 41 -15.60 13.30 15.93
N GLU A 42 -16.47 12.50 15.37
CA GLU A 42 -16.32 11.04 15.39
C GLU A 42 -15.48 10.61 14.18
N LEU A 43 -14.25 10.25 14.42
CA LEU A 43 -13.44 9.55 13.43
C LEU A 43 -14.04 8.14 13.17
N LYS A 44 -14.99 8.07 12.25
CA LYS A 44 -15.47 6.77 11.78
C LYS A 44 -14.29 6.04 11.13
N ARG A 45 -13.94 4.88 11.67
CA ARG A 45 -12.98 3.97 11.03
C ARG A 45 -13.60 3.44 9.74
N THR A 46 -13.55 4.23 8.67
CA THR A 46 -14.10 3.87 7.35
C THR A 46 -13.14 2.99 6.54
N TYR A 47 -11.91 2.82 7.02
CA TYR A 47 -10.95 1.95 6.36
C TYR A 47 -11.39 0.49 6.47
N LYS A 48 -11.69 -0.11 5.29
CA LYS A 48 -11.84 -1.55 5.14
C LYS A 48 -10.67 -2.06 4.29
N PRO A 49 -9.83 -2.95 4.82
CA PRO A 49 -8.77 -3.55 4.02
C PRO A 49 -9.39 -4.27 2.81
N LYS A 50 -8.69 -4.24 1.69
CA LYS A 50 -9.07 -5.07 0.55
C LYS A 50 -8.70 -6.50 0.87
N THR A 51 -9.68 -7.40 0.87
CA THR A 51 -9.45 -8.81 1.12
C THR A 51 -9.65 -9.61 -0.16
N GLU A 52 -8.85 -10.63 -0.33
CA GLU A 52 -9.00 -11.65 -1.36
C GLU A 52 -9.43 -12.97 -0.72
N ALA A 53 -10.44 -13.60 -1.28
CA ALA A 53 -10.83 -14.94 -0.86
C ALA A 53 -9.80 -15.94 -1.37
N ARG A 54 -9.19 -16.69 -0.46
CA ARG A 54 -8.23 -17.76 -0.73
C ARG A 54 -8.79 -19.10 -0.26
N VAL A 55 -8.25 -20.16 -0.83
CA VAL A 55 -8.68 -21.52 -0.58
C VAL A 55 -7.53 -22.32 0.01
N ARG A 56 -7.81 -23.11 1.04
CA ARG A 56 -6.87 -24.09 1.59
C ARG A 56 -7.59 -25.41 1.88
N LEU A 57 -6.84 -26.49 1.98
CA LEU A 57 -7.37 -27.77 2.50
C LEU A 57 -7.72 -27.63 3.98
N ALA A 58 -8.85 -28.24 4.38
CA ALA A 58 -9.36 -28.21 5.74
C ALA A 58 -8.72 -29.29 6.63
N GLY A 59 -7.40 -29.51 6.51
CA GLY A 59 -6.68 -30.51 7.28
C GLY A 59 -5.23 -30.60 6.88
N THR A 60 -4.50 -31.57 7.47
CA THR A 60 -3.14 -31.87 7.07
C THR A 60 -3.12 -32.50 5.67
N ALA A 61 -2.31 -31.95 4.80
CA ALA A 61 -2.21 -32.37 3.42
C ALA A 61 -1.10 -33.42 3.25
N ASP A 62 -1.26 -34.57 3.90
CA ASP A 62 -0.37 -35.69 3.64
C ASP A 62 -0.85 -36.51 2.42
N GLU A 63 0.06 -37.26 1.82
CA GLU A 63 -0.18 -38.05 0.62
C GLU A 63 -1.31 -39.07 0.83
N LYS A 64 -1.39 -39.67 2.03
CA LYS A 64 -2.43 -40.64 2.37
C LYS A 64 -3.83 -40.01 2.42
N GLN A 65 -3.93 -38.84 3.02
CA GLN A 65 -5.22 -38.12 3.06
C GLN A 65 -5.67 -37.68 1.68
N LEU A 66 -4.75 -37.26 0.82
CA LEU A 66 -5.09 -36.89 -0.56
C LEU A 66 -5.60 -38.08 -1.36
N HIS A 67 -5.05 -39.28 -1.19
CA HIS A 67 -5.58 -40.49 -1.81
C HIS A 67 -7.00 -40.81 -1.37
N ILE A 68 -7.29 -40.69 -0.06
CA ILE A 68 -8.65 -40.88 0.46
C ILE A 68 -9.63 -39.85 -0.15
N LEU A 69 -9.21 -38.58 -0.28
CA LEU A 69 -10.04 -37.55 -0.88
C LEU A 69 -10.30 -37.82 -2.37
N PHE A 70 -9.33 -38.32 -3.10
CA PHE A 70 -9.50 -38.72 -4.50
C PHE A 70 -10.50 -39.87 -4.64
N ASP A 71 -10.44 -40.84 -3.75
CA ASP A 71 -11.39 -41.98 -3.75
C ASP A 71 -12.82 -41.52 -3.43
N ILE A 72 -12.99 -40.66 -2.42
CA ILE A 72 -14.29 -40.06 -2.05
C ILE A 72 -14.88 -39.26 -3.21
N LEU A 73 -14.04 -38.55 -3.95
CA LEU A 73 -14.48 -37.69 -5.07
C LEU A 73 -14.52 -38.40 -6.43
N SER A 74 -14.19 -39.69 -6.50
CA SER A 74 -14.22 -40.48 -7.75
C SER A 74 -15.53 -40.39 -8.50
N ARG A 75 -16.68 -40.30 -7.77
CA ARG A 75 -18.02 -40.16 -8.32
C ARG A 75 -18.46 -38.72 -8.60
N ALA A 76 -17.59 -37.73 -8.34
CA ALA A 76 -17.84 -36.31 -8.51
C ALA A 76 -16.76 -35.64 -9.39
N PRO A 77 -16.73 -35.87 -10.70
CA PRO A 77 -15.60 -35.56 -11.56
C PRO A 77 -15.20 -34.08 -11.57
N LYS A 78 -16.17 -33.15 -11.46
CA LYS A 78 -15.87 -31.71 -11.39
C LYS A 78 -15.21 -31.31 -10.07
N GLN A 79 -15.62 -31.93 -8.95
CA GLN A 79 -15.01 -31.70 -7.64
C GLN A 79 -13.61 -32.31 -7.58
N LEU A 80 -13.43 -33.50 -8.15
CA LEU A 80 -12.12 -34.15 -8.27
C LEU A 80 -11.15 -33.31 -9.10
N ALA A 81 -11.60 -32.83 -10.27
CA ALA A 81 -10.79 -31.95 -11.12
C ALA A 81 -10.35 -30.67 -10.40
N LEU A 82 -11.23 -30.06 -9.60
CA LEU A 82 -10.92 -28.88 -8.80
C LEU A 82 -9.87 -29.17 -7.72
N LEU A 83 -9.97 -30.32 -7.03
CA LEU A 83 -8.99 -30.76 -6.04
C LEU A 83 -7.63 -31.03 -6.69
N MET A 84 -7.59 -31.71 -7.83
CA MET A 84 -6.34 -31.98 -8.58
C MET A 84 -5.65 -30.65 -9.00
N LYS A 85 -6.42 -29.69 -9.51
CA LYS A 85 -5.89 -28.37 -9.89
C LYS A 85 -5.37 -27.59 -8.67
N TYR A 86 -6.03 -27.72 -7.52
CA TYR A 86 -5.52 -27.14 -6.29
C TYR A 86 -4.18 -27.74 -5.87
N VAL A 87 -4.05 -29.07 -5.87
CA VAL A 87 -2.81 -29.79 -5.52
C VAL A 87 -1.66 -29.40 -6.44
N GLU A 88 -1.93 -29.36 -7.77
CA GLU A 88 -0.96 -28.92 -8.79
C GLU A 88 -0.49 -27.48 -8.54
N TYR A 89 -1.44 -26.55 -8.30
CA TYR A 89 -1.13 -25.14 -8.22
C TYR A 89 -0.52 -24.73 -6.86
N SER A 90 -0.99 -25.33 -5.78
CA SER A 90 -0.41 -25.07 -4.44
C SER A 90 0.97 -25.68 -4.26
N GLY A 91 1.34 -26.66 -5.06
CA GLY A 91 2.58 -27.41 -4.89
C GLY A 91 2.67 -28.17 -3.56
N ILE A 92 1.52 -28.54 -2.97
CA ILE A 92 1.43 -29.10 -1.61
C ILE A 92 2.15 -30.44 -1.44
N LEU A 93 2.39 -31.17 -2.53
CA LEU A 93 3.18 -32.41 -2.56
C LEU A 93 4.67 -32.14 -2.80
N GLY A 94 5.08 -30.90 -2.98
CA GLY A 94 6.48 -30.52 -3.18
C GLY A 94 7.24 -30.37 -1.84
N THR A 95 8.56 -30.24 -1.94
CA THR A 95 9.45 -30.07 -0.79
C THR A 95 9.46 -28.64 -0.20
N GLY A 96 8.69 -27.72 -0.80
CA GLY A 96 8.62 -26.31 -0.40
C GLY A 96 7.37 -25.98 0.41
N THR A 97 7.31 -24.74 0.93
CA THR A 97 6.07 -24.22 1.51
C THR A 97 4.98 -24.11 0.47
N PRO A 98 3.77 -24.68 0.70
CA PRO A 98 2.66 -24.60 -0.23
C PRO A 98 2.30 -23.14 -0.57
N LYS A 99 2.06 -22.88 -1.85
CA LYS A 99 1.62 -21.55 -2.29
C LYS A 99 0.17 -21.30 -1.87
N GLU A 100 -0.10 -20.09 -1.43
CA GLU A 100 -1.47 -19.67 -1.18
C GLU A 100 -2.26 -19.54 -2.49
N VAL A 101 -3.46 -20.10 -2.51
CA VAL A 101 -4.27 -20.22 -3.73
C VAL A 101 -5.46 -19.28 -3.71
N SER A 102 -5.50 -18.33 -4.66
CA SER A 102 -6.65 -17.45 -4.86
C SER A 102 -7.89 -18.23 -5.32
N LYS A 103 -9.04 -18.00 -4.67
CA LYS A 103 -10.33 -18.58 -5.08
C LYS A 103 -10.64 -18.29 -6.55
N LYS A 104 -10.40 -17.06 -7.00
CA LYS A 104 -10.68 -16.62 -8.37
C LYS A 104 -9.82 -17.38 -9.39
N GLU A 105 -8.53 -17.43 -9.15
CA GLU A 105 -7.59 -18.12 -10.04
C GLU A 105 -7.82 -19.61 -10.09
N LEU A 106 -8.13 -20.24 -8.95
CA LEU A 106 -8.41 -21.66 -8.89
C LEU A 106 -9.63 -22.04 -9.74
N LEU A 107 -10.72 -21.29 -9.60
CA LEU A 107 -11.95 -21.50 -10.38
C LEU A 107 -11.74 -21.28 -11.87
N GLN A 108 -10.97 -20.27 -12.27
CA GLN A 108 -10.63 -20.00 -13.66
C GLN A 108 -9.78 -21.11 -14.26
N ARG A 109 -8.73 -21.56 -13.58
CA ARG A 109 -7.84 -22.63 -14.06
C ARG A 109 -8.50 -23.99 -14.13
N ALA A 110 -9.41 -24.29 -13.19
CA ALA A 110 -10.17 -25.53 -13.19
C ALA A 110 -11.38 -25.49 -14.14
N ASN A 111 -11.71 -24.30 -14.68
CA ASN A 111 -12.90 -24.06 -15.52
C ASN A 111 -14.19 -24.63 -14.92
N VAL A 112 -14.44 -24.37 -13.64
CA VAL A 112 -15.62 -24.84 -12.91
C VAL A 112 -16.40 -23.70 -12.29
N ALA A 113 -17.71 -23.92 -12.10
CA ALA A 113 -18.57 -22.94 -11.43
C ALA A 113 -18.27 -22.85 -9.93
N PRO A 114 -18.51 -21.68 -9.29
CA PRO A 114 -18.32 -21.49 -7.84
C PRO A 114 -19.08 -22.50 -6.96
N SER A 115 -20.20 -23.02 -7.43
CA SER A 115 -20.99 -24.05 -6.72
C SER A 115 -20.22 -25.35 -6.49
N VAL A 116 -19.27 -25.70 -7.38
CA VAL A 116 -18.42 -26.88 -7.22
C VAL A 116 -17.48 -26.72 -6.03
N LEU A 117 -16.90 -25.53 -5.86
CA LEU A 117 -16.07 -25.21 -4.70
C LEU A 117 -16.89 -25.19 -3.41
N ASN A 118 -18.07 -24.58 -3.43
CA ASN A 118 -18.95 -24.56 -2.26
C ASN A 118 -19.29 -25.99 -1.80
N GLY A 119 -19.57 -26.91 -2.74
CA GLY A 119 -19.79 -28.31 -2.40
C GLY A 119 -18.59 -29.02 -1.76
N LEU A 120 -17.34 -28.58 -2.06
CA LEU A 120 -16.14 -29.07 -1.37
C LEU A 120 -15.95 -28.42 0.02
N VAL A 121 -16.40 -27.18 0.16
CA VAL A 121 -16.41 -26.50 1.48
C VAL A 121 -17.46 -27.15 2.40
N ASP A 122 -18.64 -27.43 1.89
CA ASP A 122 -19.71 -28.13 2.64
C ASP A 122 -19.27 -29.53 3.10
N LYS A 123 -18.46 -30.21 2.30
CA LYS A 123 -17.83 -31.50 2.63
C LYS A 123 -16.62 -31.36 3.58
N LYS A 124 -16.28 -30.16 4.01
CA LYS A 124 -15.10 -29.86 4.84
C LYS A 124 -13.76 -30.33 4.23
N ILE A 125 -13.68 -30.35 2.90
CA ILE A 125 -12.47 -30.65 2.17
C ILE A 125 -11.65 -29.37 1.94
N PHE A 126 -12.35 -28.27 1.63
CA PHE A 126 -11.75 -26.95 1.51
C PHE A 126 -12.28 -25.98 2.56
N GLU A 127 -11.44 -25.02 2.92
CA GLU A 127 -11.81 -23.82 3.67
C GLU A 127 -11.54 -22.59 2.84
N ILE A 128 -12.46 -21.61 2.88
CA ILE A 128 -12.26 -20.30 2.30
C ILE A 128 -11.89 -19.36 3.43
N TYR A 129 -10.76 -18.69 3.29
CA TYR A 129 -10.34 -17.64 4.21
C TYR A 129 -10.07 -16.34 3.46
N TYR A 130 -10.11 -15.23 4.17
CA TYR A 130 -9.88 -13.92 3.58
C TYR A 130 -8.51 -13.42 3.98
N HIS A 131 -7.66 -13.21 2.98
CA HIS A 131 -6.34 -12.64 3.15
C HIS A 131 -6.37 -11.17 2.78
N GLU A 132 -5.81 -10.30 3.64
CA GLU A 132 -5.69 -8.88 3.31
C GLU A 132 -4.66 -8.71 2.20
N ILE A 133 -5.10 -8.20 1.05
CA ILE A 133 -4.20 -7.82 -0.04
C ILE A 133 -4.02 -6.32 -0.03
N GLY A 134 -2.75 -5.88 0.02
CA GLY A 134 -2.42 -4.47 -0.18
C GLY A 134 -2.92 -4.03 -1.55
N ARG A 135 -3.52 -2.84 -1.61
CA ARG A 135 -3.96 -2.20 -2.87
C ARG A 135 -2.79 -1.69 -3.70
N LEU A 136 -1.63 -1.62 -3.05
CA LEU A 136 -0.39 -1.18 -3.66
C LEU A 136 0.10 -2.27 -4.61
N ASN A 137 0.17 -1.96 -5.89
CA ASN A 137 0.63 -2.89 -6.93
C ASN A 137 2.05 -3.37 -6.63
N LYS A 138 2.16 -4.62 -6.19
CA LYS A 138 3.43 -5.36 -6.16
C LYS A 138 3.73 -5.87 -7.58
N GLN A 139 4.14 -4.99 -8.47
CA GLN A 139 4.91 -5.45 -9.62
C GLN A 139 6.34 -5.64 -9.11
N GLU A 140 6.71 -6.87 -8.84
CA GLU A 140 8.11 -7.27 -8.71
C GLU A 140 8.75 -7.10 -10.10
N LYS A 141 9.20 -5.88 -10.38
CA LYS A 141 10.10 -5.64 -11.52
C LYS A 141 11.48 -6.05 -11.05
N GLU A 142 12.22 -6.72 -11.93
CA GLU A 142 13.63 -7.02 -11.69
C GLU A 142 14.36 -5.71 -11.34
N VAL A 143 15.07 -5.75 -10.22
CA VAL A 143 15.87 -4.61 -9.76
C VAL A 143 17.11 -4.55 -10.64
N VAL A 144 17.35 -3.41 -11.24
CA VAL A 144 18.50 -3.15 -12.11
C VAL A 144 19.64 -2.58 -11.27
N GLU A 145 20.88 -2.94 -11.57
CA GLU A 145 22.05 -2.34 -10.96
C GLU A 145 22.13 -0.82 -11.22
N LEU A 146 22.76 -0.12 -10.30
CA LEU A 146 22.97 1.33 -10.41
C LEU A 146 23.86 1.65 -11.61
N ASN A 147 23.47 2.65 -12.38
CA ASN A 147 24.35 3.18 -13.40
C ASN A 147 25.57 3.86 -12.74
N ALA A 148 26.76 3.69 -13.31
CA ALA A 148 27.93 4.42 -12.86
C ALA A 148 27.74 5.93 -13.05
N LEU A 149 28.16 6.72 -12.07
CA LEU A 149 28.19 8.17 -12.18
C LEU A 149 29.29 8.59 -13.17
N ASN A 150 29.02 9.61 -13.97
CA ASN A 150 30.06 10.25 -14.74
C ASN A 150 30.93 11.14 -13.83
N GLU A 151 32.07 11.66 -14.34
CA GLU A 151 33.02 12.44 -13.54
C GLU A 151 32.36 13.65 -12.83
N PHE A 152 31.47 14.37 -13.51
CA PHE A 152 30.77 15.53 -12.93
C PHE A 152 29.79 15.13 -11.84
N GLN A 153 29.05 14.05 -12.06
CA GLN A 153 28.10 13.50 -11.09
C GLN A 153 28.82 12.94 -9.87
N GLN A 154 29.95 12.23 -10.08
CA GLN A 154 30.77 11.70 -8.99
C GLN A 154 31.32 12.83 -8.13
N ARG A 155 31.87 13.88 -8.75
CA ARG A 155 32.35 15.04 -8.03
C ARG A 155 31.25 15.72 -7.22
N ALA A 156 30.06 15.93 -7.80
CA ALA A 156 28.93 16.51 -7.10
C ALA A 156 28.48 15.63 -5.91
N HIS A 157 28.45 14.32 -6.10
CA HIS A 157 28.15 13.35 -5.05
C HIS A 157 29.14 13.46 -3.89
N ASP A 158 30.44 13.44 -4.17
CA ASP A 158 31.49 13.50 -3.16
C ASP A 158 31.47 14.83 -2.39
N GLU A 159 31.22 15.94 -3.08
CA GLU A 159 31.06 17.27 -2.47
C GLU A 159 29.86 17.32 -1.52
N ILE A 160 28.72 16.68 -1.89
CA ILE A 160 27.54 16.57 -1.02
C ILE A 160 27.85 15.74 0.22
N VAL A 161 28.45 14.56 0.04
CA VAL A 161 28.81 13.67 1.16
C VAL A 161 29.78 14.37 2.11
N GLN A 162 30.79 15.08 1.59
CA GLN A 162 31.68 15.86 2.40
C GLN A 162 30.97 17.01 3.13
N SER A 163 30.08 17.72 2.45
CA SER A 163 29.30 18.81 3.06
C SER A 163 28.45 18.32 4.23
N PHE A 164 27.88 17.12 4.17
CA PHE A 164 27.09 16.54 5.26
C PHE A 164 27.89 16.15 6.51
N GLN A 165 29.23 16.18 6.45
CA GLN A 165 30.05 16.01 7.66
C GLN A 165 30.01 17.25 8.57
N GLU A 166 29.76 18.43 7.99
CA GLU A 166 29.76 19.70 8.72
C GLU A 166 28.41 20.40 8.75
N LYS A 167 27.51 20.08 7.79
CA LYS A 167 26.24 20.76 7.56
C LYS A 167 25.09 19.79 7.45
N ASN A 168 23.90 20.22 7.84
CA ASN A 168 22.68 19.40 7.71
C ASN A 168 21.92 19.65 6.40
N VAL A 169 22.30 20.67 5.63
CA VAL A 169 21.63 21.05 4.38
C VAL A 169 22.69 21.35 3.31
N CYS A 170 22.46 20.79 2.13
CA CYS A 170 23.28 21.03 0.95
C CYS A 170 22.38 21.36 -0.24
N LEU A 171 22.71 22.40 -1.00
CA LEU A 171 22.01 22.75 -2.24
C LEU A 171 22.77 22.20 -3.44
N LEU A 172 22.13 21.28 -4.18
CA LEU A 172 22.62 20.82 -5.48
C LEU A 172 22.03 21.68 -6.61
N HIS A 173 22.79 22.67 -7.06
CA HIS A 173 22.37 23.53 -8.16
C HIS A 173 22.76 22.91 -9.51
N GLY A 174 21.83 22.79 -10.43
CA GLY A 174 22.07 22.26 -11.77
C GLY A 174 20.87 22.46 -12.70
N VAL A 175 21.13 22.63 -13.98
CA VAL A 175 20.09 22.79 -15.00
C VAL A 175 19.24 21.52 -15.14
N THR A 176 18.05 21.66 -15.71
CA THR A 176 17.20 20.53 -16.06
C THR A 176 17.96 19.56 -16.96
N SER A 177 17.78 18.25 -16.74
CA SER A 177 18.48 17.19 -17.47
C SER A 177 20.01 17.10 -17.22
N SER A 178 20.57 17.79 -16.23
CA SER A 178 21.99 17.65 -15.86
C SER A 178 22.33 16.32 -15.18
N GLY A 179 21.33 15.46 -14.97
CA GLY A 179 21.53 14.15 -14.35
C GLY A 179 21.50 14.15 -12.81
N LYS A 180 20.96 15.20 -12.17
CA LYS A 180 20.79 15.27 -10.70
C LYS A 180 20.16 13.99 -10.11
N THR A 181 19.20 13.42 -10.81
CA THR A 181 18.50 12.20 -10.36
C THR A 181 19.44 11.01 -10.16
N GLU A 182 20.50 10.86 -10.96
CA GLU A 182 21.50 9.80 -10.74
C GLU A 182 22.28 10.02 -9.44
N VAL A 183 22.67 11.26 -9.17
CA VAL A 183 23.32 11.62 -7.91
C VAL A 183 22.38 11.30 -6.72
N TYR A 184 21.10 11.66 -6.84
CA TYR A 184 20.11 11.34 -5.80
C TYR A 184 19.97 9.84 -5.58
N ILE A 185 19.93 9.04 -6.65
CA ILE A 185 19.82 7.58 -6.57
C ILE A 185 21.00 6.99 -5.79
N HIS A 186 22.21 7.47 -6.01
CA HIS A 186 23.41 7.02 -5.27
C HIS A 186 23.36 7.42 -3.79
N LEU A 187 22.98 8.66 -3.48
CA LEU A 187 22.82 9.12 -2.09
C LEU A 187 21.72 8.33 -1.36
N ILE A 188 20.63 8.00 -2.05
CA ILE A 188 19.53 7.17 -1.52
C ILE A 188 20.08 5.78 -1.16
N GLU A 189 20.75 5.11 -2.11
CA GLU A 189 21.26 3.75 -1.89
C GLU A 189 22.27 3.70 -0.74
N GLU A 190 23.17 4.68 -0.63
CA GLU A 190 24.11 4.78 0.49
C GLU A 190 23.40 4.96 1.84
N THR A 191 22.36 5.79 1.87
CA THR A 191 21.55 6.02 3.07
C THR A 191 20.86 4.74 3.51
N ILE A 192 20.28 3.99 2.55
CA ILE A 192 19.59 2.72 2.82
C ILE A 192 20.59 1.66 3.30
N ARG A 193 21.79 1.57 2.73
CA ARG A 193 22.83 0.65 3.20
C ARG A 193 23.23 0.90 4.65
N GLN A 194 23.08 2.13 5.13
CA GLN A 194 23.25 2.48 6.56
C GLN A 194 22.06 2.11 7.45
N GLY A 195 21.01 1.45 6.91
CA GLY A 195 19.80 1.11 7.63
C GLY A 195 18.89 2.31 7.92
N LYS A 196 19.03 3.38 7.14
CA LYS A 196 18.21 4.60 7.28
C LYS A 196 17.18 4.71 6.17
N GLN A 197 16.14 5.48 6.43
CA GLN A 197 15.06 5.75 5.48
C GLN A 197 15.27 7.08 4.75
N VAL A 198 14.66 7.19 3.57
CA VAL A 198 14.76 8.37 2.71
C VAL A 198 13.39 8.90 2.38
N LEU A 199 13.23 10.21 2.46
CA LEU A 199 12.08 10.94 1.94
C LEU A 199 12.49 11.75 0.72
N TYR A 200 11.93 11.43 -0.45
CA TYR A 200 12.16 12.18 -1.68
C TYR A 200 10.90 12.95 -2.04
N LEU A 201 10.96 14.26 -1.90
CA LEU A 201 9.87 15.18 -2.16
C LEU A 201 9.94 15.76 -3.56
N LEU A 202 8.81 15.77 -4.22
CA LEU A 202 8.58 16.39 -5.52
C LEU A 202 7.33 17.26 -5.49
N PRO A 203 7.28 18.36 -6.28
CA PRO A 203 6.03 19.03 -6.58
C PRO A 203 5.00 18.08 -7.21
N GLU A 204 3.72 18.29 -6.98
CA GLU A 204 2.66 17.42 -7.53
C GLU A 204 2.75 17.27 -9.06
N ILE A 205 3.13 18.31 -9.77
CA ILE A 205 3.30 18.33 -11.22
C ILE A 205 4.54 17.55 -11.69
N ALA A 206 5.56 17.41 -10.84
CA ALA A 206 6.81 16.73 -11.15
C ALA A 206 6.77 15.22 -10.80
N LEU A 207 5.77 14.77 -10.05
CA LEU A 207 5.57 13.35 -9.75
C LEU A 207 4.99 12.63 -10.98
N THR A 208 5.85 12.45 -11.97
CA THR A 208 5.51 11.82 -13.25
C THR A 208 5.71 10.30 -13.22
N THR A 209 5.10 9.62 -14.18
CA THR A 209 5.33 8.19 -14.39
C THR A 209 6.80 7.88 -14.63
N GLN A 210 7.52 8.77 -15.31
CA GLN A 210 8.94 8.59 -15.65
C GLN A 210 9.84 8.51 -14.40
N ILE A 211 9.73 9.45 -13.47
CA ILE A 211 10.54 9.42 -12.23
C ILE A 211 10.18 8.23 -11.36
N THR A 212 8.88 7.94 -11.26
CA THR A 212 8.36 6.79 -10.53
C THR A 212 8.91 5.48 -11.07
N GLU A 213 8.84 5.26 -12.39
CA GLU A 213 9.36 4.06 -13.03
C GLU A 213 10.88 3.94 -12.89
N ARG A 214 11.60 5.05 -12.99
CA ARG A 214 13.06 5.06 -12.83
C ARG A 214 13.47 4.59 -11.44
N LEU A 215 12.89 5.17 -10.39
CA LEU A 215 13.16 4.76 -9.02
C LEU A 215 12.68 3.34 -8.73
N GLN A 216 11.55 2.93 -9.31
CA GLN A 216 11.01 1.59 -9.12
C GLN A 216 11.87 0.50 -9.76
N ARG A 217 12.56 0.79 -10.88
CA ARG A 217 13.54 -0.14 -11.46
C ARG A 217 14.74 -0.38 -10.55
N VAL A 218 15.18 0.64 -9.82
CA VAL A 218 16.35 0.54 -8.94
C VAL A 218 15.97 -0.03 -7.57
N PHE A 219 14.90 0.45 -6.99
CA PHE A 219 14.57 0.17 -5.58
C PHE A 219 13.45 -0.86 -5.39
N GLY A 220 12.71 -1.18 -6.43
CA GLY A 220 11.68 -2.23 -6.42
C GLY A 220 10.67 -2.06 -5.27
N ALA A 221 10.53 -3.11 -4.47
CA ALA A 221 9.59 -3.16 -3.34
C ALA A 221 9.97 -2.25 -2.16
N ARG A 222 11.21 -1.73 -2.12
CA ARG A 222 11.70 -0.80 -1.10
C ARG A 222 11.11 0.61 -1.26
N LEU A 223 10.59 0.94 -2.46
CA LEU A 223 10.00 2.24 -2.78
C LEU A 223 8.51 2.28 -2.46
N GLY A 224 8.11 3.21 -1.62
CA GLY A 224 6.72 3.64 -1.44
C GLY A 224 6.44 4.94 -2.20
N ILE A 225 5.26 5.04 -2.80
CA ILE A 225 4.82 6.26 -3.50
C ILE A 225 3.66 6.83 -2.72
N TYR A 226 3.72 8.11 -2.36
CA TYR A 226 2.66 8.80 -1.62
C TYR A 226 2.18 10.04 -2.38
N HIS A 227 0.90 10.05 -2.72
CA HIS A 227 0.32 11.07 -3.59
C HIS A 227 -1.03 11.54 -3.05
N SER A 228 -1.30 12.85 -3.11
CA SER A 228 -2.58 13.43 -2.67
C SER A 228 -3.80 12.88 -3.39
N LYS A 229 -3.65 12.47 -4.66
CA LYS A 229 -4.71 11.86 -5.49
C LYS A 229 -5.01 10.38 -5.17
N PHE A 230 -4.21 9.75 -4.31
CA PHE A 230 -4.53 8.39 -3.90
C PHE A 230 -5.79 8.38 -3.04
N PRO A 231 -6.66 7.38 -3.23
CA PRO A 231 -7.79 7.15 -2.34
C PRO A 231 -7.34 7.07 -0.88
N ASP A 232 -8.14 7.57 0.04
CA ASP A 232 -7.81 7.56 1.48
C ASP A 232 -7.41 6.17 1.99
N ALA A 233 -8.01 5.12 1.45
CA ALA A 233 -7.68 3.74 1.81
C ALA A 233 -6.23 3.36 1.46
N GLU A 234 -5.70 3.80 0.30
CA GLU A 234 -4.31 3.56 -0.10
C GLU A 234 -3.33 4.38 0.75
N ARG A 235 -3.70 5.62 1.05
CA ARG A 235 -2.92 6.49 1.95
C ARG A 235 -2.80 5.88 3.35
N VAL A 236 -3.89 5.32 3.87
CA VAL A 236 -3.90 4.60 5.16
C VAL A 236 -3.05 3.34 5.10
N GLU A 237 -3.04 2.60 3.99
CA GLU A 237 -2.18 1.41 3.82
C GLU A 237 -0.70 1.79 3.86
N ILE A 238 -0.30 2.85 3.15
CA ILE A 238 1.08 3.35 3.17
C ILE A 238 1.47 3.76 4.60
N TRP A 239 0.61 4.51 5.28
CA TRP A 239 0.81 4.92 6.66
C TRP A 239 1.02 3.72 7.60
N ARG A 240 0.13 2.73 7.53
CA ARG A 240 0.21 1.51 8.36
C ARG A 240 1.46 0.71 8.07
N LYS A 241 1.81 0.56 6.79
CA LYS A 241 3.03 -0.12 6.40
C LYS A 241 4.26 0.59 6.95
N GLN A 242 4.27 1.93 6.92
CA GLN A 242 5.38 2.73 7.43
C GLN A 242 5.51 2.66 8.96
N LEU A 243 4.39 2.49 9.68
CA LEU A 243 4.40 2.21 11.13
C LEU A 243 4.90 0.80 11.45
N GLY A 244 4.72 -0.14 10.56
CA GLY A 244 5.10 -1.55 10.73
C GLY A 244 6.61 -1.78 10.68
N GLU A 245 7.07 -2.97 11.02
CA GLU A 245 8.50 -3.33 11.01
C GLU A 245 9.11 -3.33 9.60
N ASN A 246 8.29 -3.68 8.60
CA ASN A 246 8.68 -3.76 7.20
C ASN A 246 8.19 -2.51 6.43
N GLY A 247 8.48 -1.30 6.95
CA GLY A 247 8.23 -0.05 6.25
C GLY A 247 8.96 0.05 4.92
N TYR A 248 8.66 1.08 4.15
CA TYR A 248 9.45 1.40 2.96
C TYR A 248 10.78 2.04 3.38
N ASP A 249 11.83 1.71 2.66
CA ASP A 249 13.14 2.37 2.84
C ASP A 249 13.13 3.77 2.23
N ILE A 250 12.36 3.94 1.13
CA ILE A 250 12.19 5.22 0.44
C ILE A 250 10.71 5.54 0.33
N ILE A 251 10.36 6.77 0.60
CA ILE A 251 9.08 7.36 0.20
C ILE A 251 9.33 8.43 -0.85
N LEU A 252 8.80 8.22 -2.05
CA LEU A 252 8.65 9.24 -3.07
C LEU A 252 7.28 9.88 -2.93
N GLY A 253 7.22 11.18 -2.71
CA GLY A 253 5.93 11.80 -2.53
C GLY A 253 5.92 13.31 -2.64
N VAL A 254 4.70 13.85 -2.50
CA VAL A 254 4.45 15.29 -2.47
C VAL A 254 4.57 15.83 -1.05
N ARG A 255 4.44 17.14 -0.87
CA ARG A 255 4.55 17.86 0.41
C ARG A 255 3.90 17.14 1.61
N SER A 256 2.71 16.57 1.44
CA SER A 256 2.01 15.87 2.52
C SER A 256 2.71 14.59 3.02
N SER A 257 3.71 14.10 2.30
CA SER A 257 4.49 12.92 2.72
C SER A 257 5.37 13.18 3.95
N VAL A 258 5.62 14.43 4.31
CA VAL A 258 6.39 14.80 5.53
C VAL A 258 5.69 14.34 6.81
N PHE A 259 4.37 14.09 6.75
CA PHE A 259 3.60 13.62 7.90
C PHE A 259 3.61 12.10 8.05
N LEU A 260 4.25 11.36 7.15
CA LEU A 260 4.38 9.92 7.29
C LEU A 260 5.32 9.56 8.45
N PRO A 261 5.06 8.46 9.17
CA PRO A 261 5.89 8.05 10.29
C PRO A 261 7.17 7.37 9.81
N PHE A 262 8.28 8.08 9.89
CA PHE A 262 9.62 7.51 9.67
C PHE A 262 10.22 7.09 11.01
N ARG A 263 10.85 5.92 11.04
CA ARG A 263 11.54 5.40 12.23
C ARG A 263 12.98 5.88 12.34
N ASN A 264 13.67 5.92 11.21
CA ASN A 264 15.07 6.27 11.13
C ASN A 264 15.34 7.05 9.84
N LEU A 265 14.76 8.25 9.74
CA LEU A 265 14.96 9.12 8.57
C LEU A 265 16.40 9.64 8.53
N GLY A 266 17.13 9.31 7.47
CA GLY A 266 18.53 9.68 7.29
C GLY A 266 18.77 10.72 6.21
N LEU A 267 17.87 10.80 5.22
CA LEU A 267 18.02 11.75 4.10
C LEU A 267 16.65 12.27 3.68
N VAL A 268 16.58 13.58 3.44
CA VAL A 268 15.46 14.24 2.79
C VAL A 268 15.96 14.91 1.52
N ILE A 269 15.38 14.56 0.38
CA ILE A 269 15.63 15.20 -0.90
C ILE A 269 14.42 16.06 -1.23
N VAL A 270 14.63 17.33 -1.51
CA VAL A 270 13.61 18.27 -1.99
C VAL A 270 14.01 18.68 -3.39
N ASP A 271 13.35 18.10 -4.40
CA ASP A 271 13.65 18.43 -5.79
C ASP A 271 12.74 19.56 -6.27
N GLU A 272 13.24 20.39 -7.18
CA GLU A 272 12.54 21.59 -7.66
C GLU A 272 12.11 22.52 -6.50
N GLU A 273 13.04 22.80 -5.57
CA GLU A 273 12.78 23.54 -4.30
C GLU A 273 12.24 24.97 -4.54
N HIS A 274 12.45 25.51 -5.75
CA HIS A 274 11.97 26.83 -6.14
C HIS A 274 10.46 26.87 -6.45
N GLU A 275 9.80 25.71 -6.54
CA GLU A 275 8.38 25.62 -6.79
C GLU A 275 7.56 26.05 -5.56
N ASN A 276 6.65 26.99 -5.73
CA ASN A 276 5.81 27.54 -4.66
C ASN A 276 4.78 26.53 -4.06
N THR A 277 4.82 25.28 -4.48
CA THR A 277 3.89 24.23 -4.03
C THR A 277 4.36 23.47 -2.79
N TYR A 278 5.54 23.78 -2.26
CA TYR A 278 6.06 23.24 -0.99
C TYR A 278 5.54 23.97 0.25
#